data_47f0f67a28dcf76959053e5afd738b4b
#
_entry.id   47f0f67a28dcf76959053e5afd738b4b
#
_cell.length_a   1.000
_cell.length_b   1.000
_cell.length_c   1.000
_cell.angle_alpha   90.00
_cell.angle_beta   90.00
_cell.angle_gamma   90.00
#
_symmetry.space_group_name_H-M   'P 1'
#
loop_
_entity.id
_entity.type
_entity.pdbx_description
1 polymer ?
#
loop_
_entity_poly.entity_id
_entity_poly.type
_entity_poly.pdbx_seq_one_letter_code
_entity_poly.pdbx_strand_id
1 'polypeptide(L)'
;MSDKTKRARMIKALAALTLSLSAPAFAADSVQIKDLVIAAPIPDEQRDATMKAVRAFYDFWNTGDENQLKEAIASNFTDHTLPPGRPQGPEGPAFASRRFRAAVPDLKVTVEKVIVAGDYVTVHMNFTGHFTGRFGQTQGKGQPIPFIATDLVKIQNGRITDNWHIEDNLTLLQEMGVAKVGS
;
A
#
# COMPACT_ATOMS: atom_id res chain seq x y z
N MET A 1 40.88 -38.42 67.04
CA MET A 1 39.54 -38.22 67.65
C MET A 1 38.88 -37.04 67.00
N SER A 2 37.72 -37.27 66.55
CA SER A 2 36.71 -36.30 66.02
C SER A 2 36.92 -35.81 64.58
N ASP A 3 36.25 -36.56 63.76
CA ASP A 3 35.96 -36.32 62.36
C ASP A 3 34.84 -35.27 62.26
N LYS A 4 35.05 -34.21 61.49
CA LYS A 4 33.97 -33.25 61.14
C LYS A 4 33.71 -33.24 59.64
N THR A 5 32.75 -34.05 59.29
CA THR A 5 32.20 -34.18 57.97
C THR A 5 31.64 -32.84 57.44
N LYS A 6 32.26 -32.29 56.41
CA LYS A 6 31.75 -31.12 55.69
C LYS A 6 30.69 -31.58 54.68
N ARG A 7 29.44 -31.22 54.93
CA ARG A 7 28.34 -31.36 53.95
C ARG A 7 28.44 -30.23 52.92
N ALA A 8 28.82 -30.59 51.72
CA ALA A 8 28.70 -29.69 50.57
C ALA A 8 27.22 -29.58 50.14
N ARG A 9 26.65 -28.37 50.21
CA ARG A 9 25.34 -28.06 49.65
C ARG A 9 25.51 -27.79 48.15
N MET A 10 24.97 -28.70 47.33
CA MET A 10 24.89 -28.57 45.89
C MET A 10 23.67 -27.70 45.55
N ILE A 11 23.91 -26.45 45.13
CA ILE A 11 22.87 -25.54 44.63
C ILE A 11 22.63 -25.94 43.19
N LYS A 12 21.46 -26.53 42.90
CA LYS A 12 20.99 -26.74 41.52
C LYS A 12 20.45 -25.43 40.98
N ALA A 13 21.21 -24.82 40.06
CA ALA A 13 20.71 -23.69 39.28
C ALA A 13 19.69 -24.20 38.24
N LEU A 14 18.43 -23.82 38.40
CA LEU A 14 17.37 -24.09 37.45
C LEU A 14 17.45 -22.99 36.38
N ALA A 15 17.99 -23.30 35.21
CA ALA A 15 17.93 -22.40 34.04
C ALA A 15 16.53 -22.41 33.47
N ALA A 16 15.78 -21.34 33.69
CA ALA A 16 14.51 -21.13 33.03
C ALA A 16 14.77 -20.73 31.58
N LEU A 17 14.51 -21.66 30.64
CA LEU A 17 14.53 -21.42 29.21
C LEU A 17 13.23 -20.67 28.84
N THR A 18 13.30 -19.35 28.70
CA THR A 18 12.17 -18.56 28.17
C THR A 18 12.10 -18.75 26.65
N LEU A 19 11.17 -19.61 26.21
CA LEU A 19 10.80 -19.71 24.81
C LEU A 19 10.02 -18.44 24.43
N SER A 20 10.67 -17.49 23.77
CA SER A 20 9.97 -16.38 23.12
C SER A 20 9.24 -16.93 21.91
N LEU A 21 7.92 -17.14 22.03
CA LEU A 21 7.05 -17.32 20.87
C LEU A 21 7.00 -15.98 20.14
N SER A 22 7.80 -15.83 19.09
CA SER A 22 7.56 -14.82 18.07
C SER A 22 6.28 -15.22 17.35
N ALA A 23 5.21 -14.44 17.56
CA ALA A 23 4.01 -14.56 16.74
C ALA A 23 4.39 -14.36 15.26
N PRO A 24 3.87 -15.18 14.33
CA PRO A 24 4.09 -14.93 12.92
C PRO A 24 3.53 -13.56 12.60
N ALA A 25 4.38 -12.65 12.10
CA ALA A 25 3.90 -11.44 11.45
C ALA A 25 3.06 -11.93 10.26
N PHE A 26 1.75 -11.70 10.32
CA PHE A 26 0.91 -11.89 9.16
C PHE A 26 1.46 -10.95 8.09
N ALA A 27 2.11 -11.51 7.07
CA ALA A 27 2.41 -10.78 5.86
C ALA A 27 1.06 -10.27 5.34
N ALA A 28 0.91 -8.95 5.22
CA ALA A 28 -0.28 -8.40 4.58
C ALA A 28 -0.41 -9.05 3.22
N ASP A 29 -1.58 -9.62 2.91
CA ASP A 29 -1.81 -10.25 1.62
C ASP A 29 -1.51 -9.23 0.52
N SER A 30 -0.63 -9.62 -0.43
CA SER A 30 -0.28 -8.79 -1.57
C SER A 30 -1.53 -8.42 -2.36
N VAL A 31 -1.54 -7.23 -2.97
CA VAL A 31 -2.68 -6.75 -3.77
C VAL A 31 -3.11 -7.79 -4.80
N GLN A 32 -4.40 -8.04 -4.87
CA GLN A 32 -4.99 -8.94 -5.86
C GLN A 32 -5.01 -8.26 -7.23
N ILE A 33 -4.42 -8.91 -8.23
CA ILE A 33 -4.49 -8.52 -9.64
C ILE A 33 -5.36 -9.57 -10.34
N LYS A 34 -6.53 -9.16 -10.84
CA LYS A 34 -7.50 -10.08 -11.44
C LYS A 34 -7.16 -10.45 -12.89
N ASP A 35 -6.62 -9.51 -13.64
CA ASP A 35 -6.29 -9.71 -15.05
C ASP A 35 -4.99 -9.00 -15.43
N LEU A 36 -4.11 -9.70 -16.17
CA LEU A 36 -2.84 -9.18 -16.64
C LEU A 36 -2.71 -9.41 -18.15
N VAL A 37 -2.54 -8.33 -18.89
CA VAL A 37 -2.32 -8.34 -20.34
C VAL A 37 -0.92 -7.82 -20.64
N ILE A 38 -0.14 -8.60 -21.37
CA ILE A 38 1.15 -8.18 -21.95
C ILE A 38 0.91 -7.87 -23.42
N ALA A 39 0.88 -6.59 -23.79
CA ALA A 39 0.49 -6.13 -25.12
C ALA A 39 1.54 -6.47 -26.21
N ALA A 40 2.81 -6.61 -25.83
CA ALA A 40 3.89 -7.06 -26.70
C ALA A 40 4.89 -7.89 -25.89
N PRO A 41 5.60 -8.83 -26.50
CA PRO A 41 6.63 -9.59 -25.80
C PRO A 41 7.67 -8.67 -25.18
N ILE A 42 7.94 -8.87 -23.89
CA ILE A 42 9.03 -8.24 -23.15
C ILE A 42 9.86 -9.33 -22.46
N PRO A 43 11.16 -9.11 -22.20
CA PRO A 43 11.97 -10.05 -21.44
C PRO A 43 11.34 -10.41 -20.10
N ASP A 44 11.46 -11.65 -19.67
CA ASP A 44 10.90 -12.12 -18.38
C ASP A 44 11.42 -11.30 -17.20
N GLU A 45 12.71 -10.98 -17.17
CA GLU A 45 13.32 -10.15 -16.14
C GLU A 45 12.67 -8.75 -16.08
N GLN A 46 12.44 -8.12 -17.24
CA GLN A 46 11.76 -6.83 -17.31
C GLN A 46 10.32 -6.94 -16.81
N ARG A 47 9.60 -7.99 -17.23
CA ARG A 47 8.23 -8.25 -16.76
C ARG A 47 8.18 -8.40 -15.25
N ASP A 48 9.07 -9.21 -14.68
CA ASP A 48 9.08 -9.50 -13.25
C ASP A 48 9.43 -8.25 -12.43
N ALA A 49 10.41 -7.45 -12.87
CA ALA A 49 10.75 -6.17 -12.26
C ALA A 49 9.58 -5.17 -12.35
N THR A 50 8.91 -5.11 -13.51
CA THR A 50 7.71 -4.28 -13.71
C THR A 50 6.60 -4.67 -12.74
N MET A 51 6.27 -5.96 -12.68
CA MET A 51 5.19 -6.45 -11.82
C MET A 51 5.52 -6.32 -10.34
N LYS A 52 6.80 -6.41 -9.96
CA LYS A 52 7.24 -6.12 -8.58
C LYS A 52 6.95 -4.67 -8.19
N ALA A 53 7.32 -3.71 -9.05
CA ALA A 53 7.04 -2.28 -8.79
C ALA A 53 5.54 -2.00 -8.72
N VAL A 54 4.74 -2.56 -9.63
CA VAL A 54 3.27 -2.43 -9.63
C VAL A 54 2.69 -2.96 -8.33
N ARG A 55 3.04 -4.19 -7.92
CA ARG A 55 2.53 -4.77 -6.67
C ARG A 55 2.92 -3.92 -5.47
N ALA A 56 4.17 -3.53 -5.32
CA ALA A 56 4.63 -2.73 -4.19
C ALA A 56 3.88 -1.38 -4.10
N PHE A 57 3.58 -0.74 -5.25
CA PHE A 57 2.83 0.52 -5.27
C PHE A 57 1.38 0.36 -4.77
N TYR A 58 0.68 -0.70 -5.19
CA TYR A 58 -0.70 -0.90 -4.76
C TYR A 58 -0.81 -1.58 -3.39
N ASP A 59 0.20 -2.35 -2.98
CA ASP A 59 0.34 -2.82 -1.60
C ASP A 59 0.52 -1.63 -0.63
N PHE A 60 1.32 -0.62 -1.02
CA PHE A 60 1.40 0.63 -0.28
C PHE A 60 0.02 1.30 -0.14
N TRP A 61 -0.79 1.36 -1.19
CA TRP A 61 -2.15 1.90 -1.10
C TRP A 61 -3.05 1.07 -0.18
N ASN A 62 -2.82 -0.22 -0.04
CA ASN A 62 -3.55 -1.10 0.89
C ASN A 62 -3.10 -1.00 2.33
N THR A 63 -1.83 -0.70 2.58
CA THR A 63 -1.24 -0.77 3.93
C THR A 63 -0.88 0.60 4.51
N GLY A 64 -0.52 1.55 3.65
CA GLY A 64 0.11 2.81 4.05
C GLY A 64 1.60 2.67 4.38
N ASP A 65 2.21 1.50 4.14
CA ASP A 65 3.63 1.25 4.42
C ASP A 65 4.54 1.96 3.40
N GLU A 66 5.18 3.04 3.84
CA GLU A 66 6.06 3.84 2.99
C GLU A 66 7.33 3.09 2.55
N ASN A 67 7.68 1.94 3.13
CA ASN A 67 8.77 1.11 2.61
C ASN A 67 8.37 0.46 1.29
N GLN A 68 7.12 0.01 1.16
CA GLN A 68 6.58 -0.49 -0.11
C GLN A 68 6.58 0.62 -1.18
N LEU A 69 6.20 1.86 -0.80
CA LEU A 69 6.28 2.99 -1.70
C LEU A 69 7.72 3.26 -2.19
N LYS A 70 8.70 3.24 -1.30
CA LYS A 70 10.12 3.42 -1.64
C LYS A 70 10.67 2.31 -2.54
N GLU A 71 10.12 1.10 -2.43
CA GLU A 71 10.46 0.00 -3.35
C GLU A 71 9.84 0.20 -4.73
N ALA A 72 8.64 0.77 -4.79
CA ALA A 72 7.88 0.92 -6.01
C ALA A 72 8.34 2.06 -6.90
N ILE A 73 8.63 3.24 -6.32
CA ILE A 73 8.88 4.47 -7.08
C ILE A 73 10.35 4.88 -7.09
N ALA A 74 10.74 5.58 -8.14
CA ALA A 74 12.09 6.15 -8.27
C ALA A 74 12.23 7.45 -7.46
N SER A 75 13.47 7.81 -7.14
CA SER A 75 13.77 9.09 -6.44
C SER A 75 13.42 10.33 -7.27
N ASN A 76 13.36 10.19 -8.59
CA ASN A 76 12.95 11.23 -9.54
C ASN A 76 11.49 11.06 -10.02
N PHE A 77 10.66 10.39 -9.23
CA PHE A 77 9.24 10.20 -9.54
C PHE A 77 8.54 11.52 -9.81
N THR A 78 7.74 11.57 -10.88
CA THR A 78 6.97 12.74 -11.28
C THR A 78 5.48 12.36 -11.43
N ASP A 79 4.63 13.10 -10.74
CA ASP A 79 3.18 13.03 -10.91
C ASP A 79 2.75 14.10 -11.93
N HIS A 80 2.24 13.67 -13.08
CA HIS A 80 1.81 14.54 -14.18
C HIS A 80 0.37 15.05 -14.04
N THR A 81 -0.40 14.50 -13.11
CA THR A 81 -1.78 14.89 -12.81
C THR A 81 -1.93 15.40 -11.39
N LEU A 82 -0.90 16.03 -10.88
CA LEU A 82 -0.74 16.45 -9.48
C LEU A 82 -1.94 17.30 -9.00
N PRO A 83 -2.74 16.82 -8.02
CA PRO A 83 -3.82 17.61 -7.48
C PRO A 83 -3.33 18.83 -6.68
N PRO A 84 -4.10 19.94 -6.65
CA PRO A 84 -3.73 21.11 -5.88
C PRO A 84 -3.42 20.81 -4.42
N GLY A 85 -2.29 21.32 -3.93
CA GLY A 85 -1.85 21.14 -2.53
C GLY A 85 -1.17 19.82 -2.20
N ARG A 86 -0.97 18.92 -3.19
CA ARG A 86 -0.15 17.72 -3.04
C ARG A 86 1.31 18.07 -3.39
N PRO A 87 2.31 17.65 -2.60
CA PRO A 87 3.71 17.84 -2.98
C PRO A 87 4.06 17.01 -4.22
N GLN A 88 4.94 17.54 -5.07
CA GLN A 88 5.49 16.79 -6.20
C GLN A 88 6.53 15.78 -5.73
N GLY A 89 6.81 14.76 -6.55
CA GLY A 89 7.84 13.77 -6.31
C GLY A 89 7.41 12.66 -5.33
N PRO A 90 8.37 11.91 -4.76
CA PRO A 90 8.11 10.74 -3.95
C PRO A 90 7.23 10.97 -2.71
N GLU A 91 7.21 12.19 -2.17
CA GLU A 91 6.36 12.56 -1.03
C GLU A 91 4.87 12.67 -1.39
N GLY A 92 4.53 12.86 -2.67
CA GLY A 92 3.15 13.05 -3.12
C GLY A 92 2.22 11.89 -2.78
N PRO A 93 2.53 10.66 -3.18
CA PRO A 93 1.72 9.49 -2.86
C PRO A 93 1.61 9.24 -1.34
N ALA A 94 2.70 9.40 -0.58
CA ALA A 94 2.69 9.24 0.86
C ALA A 94 1.76 10.25 1.54
N PHE A 95 1.85 11.52 1.14
CA PHE A 95 0.97 12.58 1.62
C PHE A 95 -0.51 12.28 1.32
N ALA A 96 -0.82 11.83 0.08
CA ALA A 96 -2.17 11.48 -0.33
C ALA A 96 -2.73 10.31 0.48
N SER A 97 -1.95 9.23 0.63
CA SER A 97 -2.34 8.03 1.38
C SER A 97 -2.64 8.37 2.85
N ARG A 98 -1.76 9.12 3.53
CA ARG A 98 -1.99 9.53 4.92
C ARG A 98 -3.29 10.32 5.08
N ARG A 99 -3.56 11.27 4.19
CA ARG A 99 -4.79 12.08 4.24
C ARG A 99 -6.04 11.27 3.94
N PHE A 100 -5.96 10.39 2.95
CA PHE A 100 -7.12 9.59 2.58
C PHE A 100 -7.43 8.54 3.65
N ARG A 101 -6.41 7.88 4.21
CA ARG A 101 -6.60 6.94 5.31
C ARG A 101 -7.06 7.59 6.60
N ALA A 102 -6.79 8.87 6.83
CA ALA A 102 -7.39 9.60 7.96
C ALA A 102 -8.91 9.73 7.81
N ALA A 103 -9.44 9.79 6.58
CA ALA A 103 -10.87 9.80 6.30
C ALA A 103 -11.46 8.39 6.21
N VAL A 104 -10.74 7.45 5.61
CA VAL A 104 -11.14 6.06 5.29
C VAL A 104 -10.06 5.10 5.81
N PRO A 105 -10.07 4.75 7.11
CA PRO A 105 -8.98 3.96 7.73
C PRO A 105 -8.83 2.56 7.16
N ASP A 106 -9.92 1.96 6.69
CA ASP A 106 -9.99 0.62 6.10
C ASP A 106 -9.90 0.62 4.57
N LEU A 107 -9.29 1.68 3.98
CA LEU A 107 -9.10 1.79 2.53
C LEU A 107 -8.47 0.53 1.94
N LYS A 108 -9.11 0.01 0.89
CA LYS A 108 -8.65 -1.15 0.12
C LYS A 108 -8.63 -0.84 -1.36
N VAL A 109 -7.61 -1.36 -2.04
CA VAL A 109 -7.44 -1.36 -3.49
C VAL A 109 -7.53 -2.79 -4.01
N THR A 110 -8.34 -2.99 -5.03
CA THR A 110 -8.34 -4.21 -5.85
C THR A 110 -7.98 -3.83 -7.27
N VAL A 111 -6.92 -4.41 -7.80
CA VAL A 111 -6.51 -4.17 -9.19
C VAL A 111 -7.33 -5.09 -10.10
N GLU A 112 -8.18 -4.47 -10.92
CA GLU A 112 -9.04 -5.19 -11.86
C GLU A 112 -8.28 -5.63 -13.10
N LYS A 113 -7.42 -4.75 -13.61
CA LYS A 113 -6.67 -5.01 -14.85
C LYS A 113 -5.32 -4.30 -14.86
N VAL A 114 -4.30 -5.02 -15.31
CA VAL A 114 -2.98 -4.47 -15.64
C VAL A 114 -2.70 -4.72 -17.11
N ILE A 115 -2.30 -3.70 -17.84
CA ILE A 115 -1.86 -3.79 -19.24
C ILE A 115 -0.43 -3.27 -19.31
N VAL A 116 0.49 -4.14 -19.72
CA VAL A 116 1.92 -3.81 -19.88
C VAL A 116 2.23 -3.64 -21.37
N ALA A 117 2.77 -2.47 -21.72
CA ALA A 117 3.18 -2.13 -23.09
C ALA A 117 4.59 -1.51 -23.07
N GLY A 118 5.61 -2.35 -23.12
CA GLY A 118 7.01 -1.93 -22.95
C GLY A 118 7.24 -1.36 -21.55
N ASP A 119 7.69 -0.10 -21.51
CA ASP A 119 7.94 0.63 -20.25
C ASP A 119 6.67 1.25 -19.64
N TYR A 120 5.54 1.22 -20.35
CA TYR A 120 4.28 1.78 -19.86
C TYR A 120 3.35 0.70 -19.34
N VAL A 121 2.72 1.00 -18.23
CA VAL A 121 1.75 0.11 -17.61
C VAL A 121 0.49 0.90 -17.27
N THR A 122 -0.65 0.40 -17.75
CA THR A 122 -1.95 0.90 -17.32
C THR A 122 -2.51 -0.01 -16.24
N VAL A 123 -2.95 0.57 -15.14
CA VAL A 123 -3.58 -0.16 -14.03
C VAL A 123 -4.96 0.42 -13.77
N HIS A 124 -5.98 -0.40 -13.97
CA HIS A 124 -7.37 -0.06 -13.63
C HIS A 124 -7.74 -0.76 -12.32
N MET A 125 -8.35 -0.02 -11.38
CA MET A 125 -8.57 -0.49 -10.03
C MET A 125 -9.85 0.04 -9.41
N ASN A 126 -10.33 -0.68 -8.40
CA ASN A 126 -11.39 -0.26 -7.49
C ASN A 126 -10.81 0.11 -6.13
N PHE A 127 -11.23 1.24 -5.61
CA PHE A 127 -11.07 1.60 -4.22
C PHE A 127 -12.36 1.32 -3.46
N THR A 128 -12.23 0.80 -2.24
CA THR A 128 -13.34 0.58 -1.31
C THR A 128 -12.92 0.92 0.11
N GLY A 129 -13.88 1.13 0.98
CA GLY A 129 -13.68 1.41 2.39
C GLY A 129 -14.90 2.11 2.99
N HIS A 130 -14.79 2.54 4.25
CA HIS A 130 -15.87 3.22 4.94
C HIS A 130 -15.40 4.61 5.41
N PHE A 131 -16.13 5.64 5.00
CA PHE A 131 -15.86 7.00 5.45
C PHE A 131 -16.30 7.18 6.91
N THR A 132 -15.35 7.02 7.83
CA THR A 132 -15.56 7.14 9.28
C THR A 132 -14.83 8.34 9.88
N GLY A 133 -13.75 8.79 9.24
CA GLY A 133 -12.96 9.93 9.66
C GLY A 133 -13.51 11.27 9.16
N ARG A 134 -12.61 12.20 8.83
CA ARG A 134 -12.98 13.55 8.38
C ARG A 134 -12.36 13.85 7.01
N PHE A 135 -13.16 14.41 6.11
CA PHE A 135 -12.72 14.95 4.83
C PHE A 135 -13.16 16.42 4.69
N GLY A 136 -12.21 17.36 4.74
CA GLY A 136 -12.49 18.78 4.81
C GLY A 136 -13.36 19.12 6.02
N GLN A 137 -14.56 19.66 5.78
CA GLN A 137 -15.54 19.97 6.83
C GLN A 137 -16.52 18.82 7.10
N THR A 138 -16.52 17.76 6.28
CA THR A 138 -17.47 16.67 6.37
C THR A 138 -16.95 15.57 7.30
N GLN A 139 -17.77 15.18 8.28
CA GLN A 139 -17.53 14.03 9.15
C GLN A 139 -18.18 12.79 8.55
N GLY A 140 -17.41 11.72 8.42
CA GLY A 140 -17.89 10.41 7.98
C GLY A 140 -18.84 9.77 8.97
N LYS A 141 -19.81 9.01 8.46
CA LYS A 141 -20.85 8.30 9.21
C LYS A 141 -20.77 6.78 9.01
N GLY A 142 -19.68 6.29 8.43
CA GLY A 142 -19.50 4.87 8.12
C GLY A 142 -20.08 4.45 6.77
N GLN A 143 -20.45 5.40 5.91
CA GLN A 143 -20.94 5.06 4.57
C GLN A 143 -19.82 4.48 3.70
N PRO A 144 -20.13 3.48 2.84
CA PRO A 144 -19.17 2.92 1.90
C PRO A 144 -18.79 3.94 0.83
N ILE A 145 -17.55 3.86 0.33
CA ILE A 145 -17.03 4.80 -0.69
C ILE A 145 -16.41 4.02 -1.87
N PRO A 146 -17.20 3.25 -2.64
CA PRO A 146 -16.68 2.61 -3.85
C PRO A 146 -16.42 3.65 -4.94
N PHE A 147 -15.21 3.61 -5.52
CA PHE A 147 -14.88 4.41 -6.71
C PHE A 147 -13.77 3.74 -7.51
N ILE A 148 -13.69 4.07 -8.79
CA ILE A 148 -12.66 3.55 -9.69
C ILE A 148 -11.55 4.57 -9.91
N ALA A 149 -10.36 4.05 -10.25
CA ALA A 149 -9.25 4.85 -10.72
C ALA A 149 -8.49 4.12 -11.83
N THR A 150 -7.75 4.89 -12.61
CA THR A 150 -6.85 4.36 -13.63
C THR A 150 -5.57 5.15 -13.62
N ASP A 151 -4.46 4.45 -13.45
CA ASP A 151 -3.12 5.00 -13.55
C ASP A 151 -2.51 4.56 -14.89
N LEU A 152 -1.84 5.48 -15.56
CA LEU A 152 -0.82 5.19 -16.56
C LEU A 152 0.53 5.49 -15.91
N VAL A 153 1.37 4.50 -15.75
CA VAL A 153 2.72 4.67 -15.19
C VAL A 153 3.79 4.33 -16.19
N LYS A 154 4.94 5.01 -16.08
CA LYS A 154 6.17 4.63 -16.78
C LYS A 154 7.12 3.97 -15.78
N ILE A 155 7.68 2.83 -16.16
CA ILE A 155 8.59 2.06 -15.32
C ILE A 155 9.96 1.98 -15.99
N GLN A 156 10.99 2.44 -15.27
CA GLN A 156 12.37 2.35 -15.70
C GLN A 156 13.22 1.74 -14.59
N ASN A 157 14.08 0.80 -14.95
CA ASN A 157 14.95 0.09 -14.00
C ASN A 157 14.15 -0.52 -12.81
N GLY A 158 12.96 -1.08 -13.10
CA GLY A 158 12.10 -1.72 -12.11
C GLY A 158 11.47 -0.75 -11.09
N ARG A 159 11.37 0.55 -11.41
CA ARG A 159 10.73 1.56 -10.56
C ARG A 159 9.85 2.49 -11.37
N ILE A 160 8.73 2.91 -10.80
CA ILE A 160 7.83 3.89 -11.40
C ILE A 160 8.52 5.26 -11.38
N THR A 161 8.74 5.83 -12.56
CA THR A 161 9.34 7.17 -12.73
C THR A 161 8.28 8.24 -12.96
N ASP A 162 7.17 7.88 -13.59
CA ASP A 162 6.12 8.82 -13.97
C ASP A 162 4.75 8.21 -13.70
N ASN A 163 3.79 9.03 -13.29
CA ASN A 163 2.40 8.65 -13.15
C ASN A 163 1.46 9.71 -13.74
N TRP A 164 0.49 9.27 -14.51
CA TRP A 164 -0.72 9.99 -14.92
C TRP A 164 -1.90 9.21 -14.34
N HIS A 165 -2.68 9.83 -13.48
CA HIS A 165 -3.77 9.14 -12.79
C HIS A 165 -5.09 9.90 -12.94
N ILE A 166 -6.17 9.16 -13.03
CA ILE A 166 -7.53 9.69 -13.04
C ILE A 166 -8.35 8.85 -12.06
N GLU A 167 -8.95 9.51 -11.08
CA GLU A 167 -9.92 8.93 -10.17
C GLU A 167 -11.33 9.42 -10.50
N ASP A 168 -12.33 8.57 -10.29
CA ASP A 168 -13.74 9.00 -10.29
C ASP A 168 -14.04 9.80 -9.01
N ASN A 169 -13.49 11.01 -8.98
CA ASN A 169 -13.63 11.92 -7.85
C ASN A 169 -15.07 12.37 -7.64
N LEU A 170 -15.90 12.39 -8.70
CA LEU A 170 -17.30 12.76 -8.56
C LEU A 170 -18.05 11.72 -7.74
N THR A 171 -17.93 10.45 -8.08
CA THR A 171 -18.53 9.34 -7.31
C THR A 171 -18.00 9.35 -5.88
N LEU A 172 -16.69 9.45 -5.66
CA LEU A 172 -16.11 9.52 -4.34
C LEU A 172 -16.73 10.62 -3.47
N LEU A 173 -16.81 11.86 -3.99
CA LEU A 173 -17.33 13.00 -3.25
C LEU A 173 -18.84 12.90 -2.99
N GLN A 174 -19.60 12.26 -3.90
CA GLN A 174 -21.01 11.97 -3.71
C GLN A 174 -21.23 10.94 -2.59
N GLU A 175 -20.49 9.83 -2.62
CA GLU A 175 -20.56 8.77 -1.60
C GLU A 175 -20.11 9.29 -0.22
N MET A 176 -19.15 10.20 -0.18
CA MET A 176 -18.79 10.90 1.05
C MET A 176 -19.83 11.93 1.51
N GLY A 177 -20.82 12.27 0.67
CA GLY A 177 -21.79 13.32 0.95
C GLY A 177 -21.21 14.75 0.90
N VAL A 178 -20.07 14.92 0.24
CA VAL A 178 -19.40 16.22 0.05
C VAL A 178 -19.94 16.95 -1.17
N ALA A 179 -20.24 16.23 -2.25
CA ALA A 179 -20.81 16.79 -3.47
C ALA A 179 -22.24 16.31 -3.68
N LYS A 180 -23.07 17.18 -4.28
CA LYS A 180 -24.40 16.83 -4.79
C LYS A 180 -24.42 17.21 -6.27
N VAL A 181 -24.84 16.29 -7.12
CA VAL A 181 -25.19 16.63 -8.50
C VAL A 181 -26.62 17.17 -8.45
N GLY A 182 -26.81 18.37 -8.96
CA GLY A 182 -28.16 18.96 -9.07
C GLY A 182 -29.04 18.09 -9.98
N SER A 183 -30.24 17.80 -9.53
CA SER A 183 -31.33 17.26 -10.38
C SER A 183 -31.91 18.34 -11.25
#